data_f42de5b8343d79ca63314248f0804214
#
_entry.id   f42de5b8343d79ca63314248f0804214
#
_cell.length_a   1.000
_cell.length_b   1.000
_cell.length_c   1.000
_cell.angle_alpha   90.00
_cell.angle_beta   90.00
_cell.angle_gamma   90.00
#
_symmetry.space_group_name_H-M   'P 1'
#
loop_
_entity.id
_entity.type
_entity.pdbx_description
1 polymer ?
#
loop_
_entity_poly.entity_id
_entity_poly.type
_entity_poly.pdbx_seq_one_letter_code
_entity_poly.pdbx_strand_id
1 'polypeptide(L)'
;MLAVLPFENLTGDPSKEYLADGLTEETISELGRLKPEQLGVIARTSVMGYKHKDTRLDQIGRDLSVQYVLENSLRESGNHIRLTSQLIQVKDQTHLWSRDYDYPAKDTLSIEDDVAKAVAHEIRLRLTSQQQAELAQPHRVNPEAFDAYLQGYYFFERNTDKDTEMAGKYYERATQLDPSYALAWVGLSRVRKWQAMQGLIPSEEGNLLAREAVERALALNPNLAEAHIEMGRIKRQLDFDWAGGDASYQRAVELEPGNPEAVSAAASSAASLGRFDEALRLNRRAVDLDPLNAGSWETLAETEFFMGQLDEAVADVKKSLQLNPDVFLGPLMLGKIYVLQGRPQDALSEIERVRDESQRASLFAIAFHALGRKQESDAALSELTTKYQQNTYRIAEVYAFRNQSDEAFEWLDRAYGQRNAGLILAKVDPLLKSLRHDPRYAALLKKLNFPT
;
A
#
# COMPACT_ATOMS: atom_id res chain seq x y z
N MET A 1 -15.62 13.49 7.72
CA MET A 1 -14.48 12.58 7.97
C MET A 1 -14.50 12.14 9.42
N LEU A 2 -14.19 10.89 9.68
CA LEU A 2 -14.09 10.21 10.97
C LEU A 2 -12.71 9.58 11.12
N ALA A 3 -12.09 9.69 12.28
CA ALA A 3 -10.91 8.91 12.65
C ALA A 3 -11.30 7.89 13.73
N VAL A 4 -10.99 6.62 13.49
CA VAL A 4 -11.04 5.57 14.51
C VAL A 4 -9.64 5.50 15.13
N LEU A 5 -9.48 5.98 16.36
CA LEU A 5 -8.18 5.89 17.05
C LEU A 5 -7.84 4.44 17.37
N PRO A 6 -6.54 4.11 17.49
CA PRO A 6 -6.12 2.78 17.89
C PRO A 6 -6.82 2.35 19.18
N PHE A 7 -7.36 1.15 19.19
CA PHE A 7 -7.95 0.59 20.40
C PHE A 7 -6.89 0.49 21.50
N GLU A 8 -7.21 0.99 22.69
CA GLU A 8 -6.32 0.86 23.84
C GLU A 8 -6.42 -0.54 24.44
N ASN A 9 -5.29 -1.22 24.52
CA ASN A 9 -5.20 -2.50 25.22
C ASN A 9 -5.06 -2.27 26.75
N LEU A 10 -6.18 -2.29 27.44
CA LEU A 10 -6.27 -2.21 28.90
C LEU A 10 -6.53 -3.58 29.57
N THR A 11 -6.23 -4.68 28.88
CA THR A 11 -6.37 -6.03 29.42
C THR A 11 -5.33 -6.37 30.48
N GLY A 12 -4.23 -5.63 30.54
CA GLY A 12 -3.07 -5.94 31.38
C GLY A 12 -2.11 -6.98 30.77
N ASP A 13 -2.44 -7.54 29.60
CA ASP A 13 -1.62 -8.50 28.86
C ASP A 13 -1.09 -7.88 27.55
N PRO A 14 0.22 -7.55 27.49
CA PRO A 14 0.81 -7.00 26.28
C PRO A 14 0.76 -7.95 25.07
N SER A 15 0.62 -9.25 25.28
CA SER A 15 0.51 -10.22 24.19
C SER A 15 -0.80 -10.08 23.39
N LYS A 16 -1.80 -9.36 23.92
CA LYS A 16 -3.10 -9.08 23.28
C LYS A 16 -3.11 -7.77 22.45
N GLU A 17 -1.96 -7.14 22.26
CA GLU A 17 -1.84 -5.93 21.44
C GLU A 17 -2.32 -6.16 20.00
N TYR A 18 -2.07 -7.35 19.44
CA TYR A 18 -2.55 -7.73 18.10
C TYR A 18 -4.07 -7.67 17.98
N LEU A 19 -4.79 -7.97 19.07
CA LEU A 19 -6.27 -7.92 19.07
C LEU A 19 -6.75 -6.46 18.98
N ALA A 20 -6.16 -5.55 19.76
CA ALA A 20 -6.48 -4.14 19.70
C ALA A 20 -6.17 -3.55 18.31
N ASP A 21 -5.02 -3.90 17.73
CA ASP A 21 -4.63 -3.44 16.39
C ASP A 21 -5.53 -4.00 15.29
N GLY A 22 -5.86 -5.28 15.38
CA GLY A 22 -6.75 -5.93 14.44
C GLY A 22 -8.17 -5.37 14.49
N LEU A 23 -8.74 -5.19 15.67
CA LEU A 23 -10.06 -4.58 15.84
C LEU A 23 -10.10 -3.11 15.36
N THR A 24 -8.99 -2.39 15.47
CA THR A 24 -8.88 -1.04 14.88
C THR A 24 -9.06 -1.10 13.37
N GLU A 25 -8.34 -2.00 12.69
CA GLU A 25 -8.43 -2.18 11.23
C GLU A 25 -9.83 -2.61 10.80
N GLU A 26 -10.38 -3.66 11.42
CA GLU A 26 -11.70 -4.18 11.06
C GLU A 26 -12.80 -3.12 11.26
N THR A 27 -12.72 -2.32 12.35
CA THR A 27 -13.66 -1.21 12.58
C THR A 27 -13.54 -0.11 11.50
N ILE A 28 -12.31 0.22 11.08
CA ILE A 28 -12.07 1.19 9.98
C ILE A 28 -12.66 0.66 8.68
N SER A 29 -12.38 -0.59 8.33
CA SER A 29 -12.87 -1.24 7.12
C SER A 29 -14.39 -1.28 7.09
N GLU A 30 -15.03 -1.72 8.18
CA GLU A 30 -16.49 -1.84 8.24
C GLU A 30 -17.18 -0.47 8.13
N LEU A 31 -16.69 0.53 8.85
CA LEU A 31 -17.21 1.90 8.74
C LEU A 31 -16.98 2.50 7.34
N GLY A 32 -15.85 2.20 6.71
CA GLY A 32 -15.53 2.65 5.36
C GLY A 32 -16.44 2.07 4.27
N ARG A 33 -17.00 0.88 4.49
CA ARG A 33 -17.96 0.23 3.58
C ARG A 33 -19.38 0.81 3.67
N LEU A 34 -19.77 1.37 4.82
CA LEU A 34 -21.17 1.72 5.07
C LEU A 34 -21.70 2.79 4.13
N LYS A 35 -21.04 3.93 4.01
CA LYS A 35 -21.49 5.07 3.19
C LYS A 35 -20.31 5.96 2.80
N PRO A 36 -19.41 5.48 1.93
CA PRO A 36 -18.20 6.22 1.57
C PRO A 36 -18.44 7.58 0.92
N GLU A 37 -19.63 7.79 0.32
CA GLU A 37 -20.05 9.08 -0.23
C GLU A 37 -20.51 10.09 0.83
N GLN A 38 -20.83 9.64 2.05
CA GLN A 38 -21.32 10.49 3.16
C GLN A 38 -20.34 10.52 4.32
N LEU A 39 -19.60 9.44 4.56
CA LEU A 39 -18.64 9.29 5.64
C LEU A 39 -17.30 8.79 5.09
N GLY A 40 -16.33 9.68 4.99
CA GLY A 40 -14.93 9.25 4.80
C GLY A 40 -14.36 8.81 6.16
N VAL A 41 -13.68 7.68 6.18
CA VAL A 41 -12.97 7.15 7.35
C VAL A 41 -11.47 7.23 7.08
N ILE A 42 -10.71 7.76 8.04
CA ILE A 42 -9.25 7.85 7.94
C ILE A 42 -8.65 6.46 8.08
N ALA A 43 -7.69 6.16 7.22
CA ALA A 43 -7.02 4.87 7.21
C ALA A 43 -6.18 4.60 8.46
N ARG A 44 -6.00 3.32 8.75
CA ARG A 44 -5.22 2.84 9.89
C ARG A 44 -3.82 3.46 9.97
N THR A 45 -3.11 3.55 8.85
CA THR A 45 -1.72 4.05 8.82
C THR A 45 -1.60 5.43 9.46
N SER A 46 -2.54 6.35 9.17
CA SER A 46 -2.55 7.67 9.77
C SER A 46 -2.92 7.66 11.25
N VAL A 47 -3.89 6.85 11.66
CA VAL A 47 -4.33 6.84 13.06
C VAL A 47 -3.36 6.11 13.99
N MET A 48 -2.63 5.11 13.52
CA MET A 48 -1.62 4.38 14.31
C MET A 48 -0.47 5.29 14.78
N GLY A 49 -0.25 6.42 14.12
CA GLY A 49 0.68 7.45 14.57
C GLY A 49 0.35 8.04 15.95
N TYR A 50 -0.88 7.88 16.41
CA TYR A 50 -1.35 8.36 17.73
C TYR A 50 -1.36 7.29 18.82
N LYS A 51 -1.03 6.03 18.47
CA LYS A 51 -0.98 4.94 19.44
C LYS A 51 -0.01 5.25 20.58
N HIS A 52 -0.47 5.06 21.83
CA HIS A 52 0.29 5.34 23.06
C HIS A 52 0.77 6.79 23.20
N LYS A 53 0.13 7.73 22.51
CA LYS A 53 0.43 9.16 22.61
C LYS A 53 -0.73 9.92 23.25
N ASP A 54 -0.42 10.75 24.21
CA ASP A 54 -1.39 11.70 24.80
C ASP A 54 -1.50 12.94 23.88
N THR A 55 -2.16 12.76 22.72
CA THR A 55 -2.37 13.82 21.74
C THR A 55 -3.77 14.41 21.92
N ARG A 56 -3.86 15.72 22.02
CA ARG A 56 -5.15 16.41 22.18
C ARG A 56 -6.04 16.20 20.96
N LEU A 57 -7.35 15.99 21.18
CA LEU A 57 -8.35 15.76 20.12
C LEU A 57 -8.41 16.90 19.11
N ASP A 58 -8.25 18.16 19.53
CA ASP A 58 -8.21 19.29 18.60
C ASP A 58 -6.98 19.28 17.67
N GLN A 59 -5.86 18.72 18.13
CA GLN A 59 -4.68 18.49 17.30
C GLN A 59 -4.93 17.36 16.30
N ILE A 60 -5.46 16.21 16.75
CA ILE A 60 -5.83 15.09 15.89
C ILE A 60 -6.80 15.54 14.79
N GLY A 61 -7.81 16.35 15.19
CA GLY A 61 -8.77 16.89 14.24
C GLY A 61 -8.17 17.79 13.17
N ARG A 62 -7.14 18.59 13.51
CA ARG A 62 -6.40 19.39 12.53
C ARG A 62 -5.51 18.54 11.62
N ASP A 63 -4.73 17.64 12.24
CA ASP A 63 -3.75 16.81 11.51
C ASP A 63 -4.42 15.89 10.48
N LEU A 64 -5.58 15.33 10.84
CA LEU A 64 -6.35 14.39 10.02
C LEU A 64 -7.52 15.05 9.27
N SER A 65 -7.78 16.33 9.49
CA SER A 65 -8.94 17.07 8.92
C SER A 65 -10.29 16.39 9.18
N VAL A 66 -10.49 15.83 10.39
CA VAL A 66 -11.69 15.09 10.78
C VAL A 66 -12.65 15.90 11.65
N GLN A 67 -13.95 15.60 11.54
CA GLN A 67 -15.01 16.17 12.36
C GLN A 67 -15.33 15.29 13.57
N TYR A 68 -15.10 14.01 13.47
CA TYR A 68 -15.42 13.00 14.49
C TYR A 68 -14.21 12.12 14.79
N VAL A 69 -14.11 11.73 16.04
CA VAL A 69 -13.12 10.75 16.53
C VAL A 69 -13.86 9.66 17.29
N LEU A 70 -13.52 8.41 17.00
CA LEU A 70 -13.98 7.23 17.72
C LEU A 70 -12.82 6.72 18.59
N GLU A 71 -12.99 6.76 19.91
CA GLU A 71 -12.06 6.20 20.88
C GLU A 71 -12.59 4.86 21.39
N ASN A 72 -11.71 3.88 21.50
CA ASN A 72 -12.05 2.53 21.91
C ASN A 72 -11.02 1.99 22.90
N SER A 73 -11.48 1.23 23.90
CA SER A 73 -10.58 0.51 24.82
C SER A 73 -11.08 -0.89 25.12
N LEU A 74 -10.14 -1.82 25.22
CA LEU A 74 -10.39 -3.22 25.53
C LEU A 74 -9.94 -3.55 26.97
N ARG A 75 -10.82 -4.16 27.75
CA ARG A 75 -10.51 -4.69 29.08
C ARG A 75 -10.89 -6.16 29.16
N GLU A 76 -10.16 -6.92 29.95
CA GLU A 76 -10.48 -8.31 30.20
C GLU A 76 -10.97 -8.50 31.64
N SER A 77 -12.03 -9.28 31.80
CA SER A 77 -12.58 -9.67 33.10
C SER A 77 -12.99 -11.13 33.07
N GLY A 78 -12.15 -12.01 33.64
CA GLY A 78 -12.35 -13.45 33.56
C GLY A 78 -12.33 -13.97 32.11
N ASN A 79 -13.44 -14.52 31.64
CA ASN A 79 -13.57 -15.04 30.26
C ASN A 79 -14.33 -14.08 29.35
N HIS A 80 -14.35 -12.78 29.68
CA HIS A 80 -15.05 -11.74 28.91
C HIS A 80 -14.10 -10.62 28.52
N ILE A 81 -14.30 -10.08 27.31
CA ILE A 81 -13.69 -8.86 26.83
C ILE A 81 -14.76 -7.77 26.90
N ARG A 82 -14.45 -6.69 27.61
CA ARG A 82 -15.28 -5.50 27.66
C ARG A 82 -14.66 -4.44 26.75
N LEU A 83 -15.45 -4.02 25.77
CA LEU A 83 -15.15 -2.89 24.91
C LEU A 83 -15.88 -1.65 25.43
N THR A 84 -15.16 -0.54 25.64
CA THR A 84 -15.74 0.79 25.79
C THR A 84 -15.49 1.57 24.48
N SER A 85 -16.55 2.10 23.88
CA SER A 85 -16.47 2.86 22.64
C SER A 85 -17.12 4.22 22.81
N GLN A 86 -16.48 5.30 22.32
CA GLN A 86 -16.93 6.67 22.47
C GLN A 86 -16.76 7.45 21.16
N LEU A 87 -17.85 8.05 20.69
CA LEU A 87 -17.84 8.95 19.53
C LEU A 87 -17.82 10.41 20.01
N ILE A 88 -16.83 11.14 19.58
CA ILE A 88 -16.56 12.51 20.03
C ILE A 88 -16.56 13.45 18.82
N GLN A 89 -17.30 14.55 18.93
CA GLN A 89 -17.22 15.66 17.96
C GLN A 89 -15.98 16.51 18.28
N VAL A 90 -15.08 16.66 17.32
CA VAL A 90 -13.79 17.34 17.51
C VAL A 90 -13.95 18.83 17.84
N LYS A 91 -14.91 19.52 17.19
CA LYS A 91 -15.09 20.97 17.25
C LYS A 91 -15.21 21.51 18.68
N ASP A 92 -15.96 20.82 19.53
CA ASP A 92 -16.28 21.25 20.91
C ASP A 92 -16.00 20.14 21.93
N GLN A 93 -15.40 19.03 21.50
CA GLN A 93 -15.07 17.85 22.30
C GLN A 93 -16.28 17.23 22.99
N THR A 94 -17.48 17.36 22.38
CA THR A 94 -18.71 16.80 22.91
C THR A 94 -18.76 15.29 22.64
N HIS A 95 -18.95 14.49 23.69
CA HIS A 95 -19.27 13.09 23.56
C HIS A 95 -20.69 12.94 23.01
N LEU A 96 -20.80 12.56 21.76
CA LEU A 96 -22.09 12.30 21.11
C LEU A 96 -22.69 10.99 21.58
N TRP A 97 -21.83 10.02 21.88
CA TRP A 97 -22.23 8.69 22.27
C TRP A 97 -21.10 8.00 23.05
N SER A 98 -21.47 7.19 24.02
CA SER A 98 -20.57 6.29 24.76
C SER A 98 -21.32 5.01 25.14
N ARG A 99 -20.71 3.86 24.94
CA ARG A 99 -21.31 2.57 25.26
C ARG A 99 -20.25 1.54 25.62
N ASP A 100 -20.62 0.69 26.59
CA ASP A 100 -19.89 -0.52 26.94
C ASP A 100 -20.56 -1.73 26.30
N TYR A 101 -19.75 -2.64 25.77
CA TYR A 101 -20.14 -3.94 25.27
C TYR A 101 -19.39 -5.02 26.03
N ASP A 102 -20.02 -6.15 26.25
CA ASP A 102 -19.44 -7.28 27.00
C ASP A 102 -19.56 -8.55 26.16
N TYR A 103 -18.45 -9.07 25.71
CA TYR A 103 -18.37 -10.25 24.85
C TYR A 103 -17.62 -11.38 25.54
N PRO A 104 -18.04 -12.66 25.34
CA PRO A 104 -17.18 -13.79 25.68
C PRO A 104 -15.82 -13.63 24.96
N ALA A 105 -14.71 -13.98 25.60
CA ALA A 105 -13.38 -13.81 25.04
C ALA A 105 -13.15 -14.52 23.70
N LYS A 106 -14.04 -15.45 23.32
CA LYS A 106 -14.02 -16.18 22.04
C LYS A 106 -14.91 -15.53 20.97
N ASP A 107 -15.66 -14.48 21.29
CA ASP A 107 -16.67 -13.87 20.42
C ASP A 107 -16.34 -12.40 20.14
N THR A 108 -15.11 -12.19 19.66
CA THR A 108 -14.62 -10.85 19.30
C THR A 108 -15.04 -10.41 17.90
N LEU A 109 -15.54 -11.34 17.07
CA LEU A 109 -15.97 -11.15 15.70
C LEU A 109 -17.18 -10.21 15.53
N SER A 110 -17.97 -9.99 16.58
CA SER A 110 -19.17 -9.14 16.51
C SER A 110 -18.91 -7.71 16.98
N ILE A 111 -17.69 -7.42 17.41
CA ILE A 111 -17.34 -6.12 18.00
C ILE A 111 -17.44 -5.00 16.98
N GLU A 112 -16.81 -5.19 15.82
CA GLU A 112 -16.75 -4.20 14.76
C GLU A 112 -18.12 -3.87 14.19
N ASP A 113 -18.97 -4.88 13.98
CA ASP A 113 -20.35 -4.71 13.49
C ASP A 113 -21.20 -3.86 14.44
N ASP A 114 -21.13 -4.17 15.74
CA ASP A 114 -21.93 -3.47 16.75
C ASP A 114 -21.47 -2.03 16.92
N VAL A 115 -20.16 -1.77 16.85
CA VAL A 115 -19.60 -0.42 16.85
C VAL A 115 -20.00 0.34 15.59
N ALA A 116 -19.87 -0.28 14.41
CA ALA A 116 -20.25 0.35 13.14
C ALA A 116 -21.72 0.72 13.07
N LYS A 117 -22.63 -0.17 13.52
CA LYS A 117 -24.07 0.12 13.64
C LYS A 117 -24.35 1.31 14.55
N ALA A 118 -23.67 1.37 15.70
CA ALA A 118 -23.88 2.43 16.66
C ALA A 118 -23.37 3.78 16.12
N VAL A 119 -22.19 3.83 15.52
CA VAL A 119 -21.63 5.03 14.88
C VAL A 119 -22.55 5.50 13.74
N ALA A 120 -22.97 4.60 12.85
CA ALA A 120 -23.87 4.94 11.76
C ALA A 120 -25.19 5.56 12.24
N HIS A 121 -25.74 5.04 13.34
CA HIS A 121 -26.95 5.57 13.96
C HIS A 121 -26.72 7.01 14.51
N GLU A 122 -25.65 7.22 15.26
CA GLU A 122 -25.38 8.51 15.94
C GLU A 122 -25.05 9.64 14.97
N ILE A 123 -24.26 9.37 13.91
CA ILE A 123 -23.97 10.37 12.87
C ILE A 123 -25.09 10.45 11.81
N ARG A 124 -26.23 9.78 12.04
CA ARG A 124 -27.42 9.78 11.22
C ARG A 124 -27.19 9.33 9.76
N LEU A 125 -26.34 8.36 9.56
CA LEU A 125 -26.20 7.73 8.25
C LEU A 125 -27.47 6.99 7.88
N ARG A 126 -27.96 7.23 6.66
CA ARG A 126 -29.10 6.49 6.12
C ARG A 126 -28.60 5.23 5.42
N LEU A 127 -28.51 4.14 6.16
CA LEU A 127 -28.16 2.83 5.59
C LEU A 127 -29.29 2.30 4.71
N THR A 128 -28.93 1.65 3.60
CA THR A 128 -29.88 0.90 2.77
C THR A 128 -30.30 -0.38 3.47
N SER A 129 -31.45 -0.96 3.06
CA SER A 129 -31.90 -2.25 3.59
C SER A 129 -30.88 -3.37 3.38
N GLN A 130 -30.10 -3.31 2.28
CA GLN A 130 -29.02 -4.26 2.01
C GLN A 130 -27.90 -4.10 3.01
N GLN A 131 -27.39 -2.88 3.26
CA GLN A 131 -26.33 -2.61 4.23
C GLN A 131 -26.76 -3.01 5.66
N GLN A 132 -28.02 -2.74 6.02
CA GLN A 132 -28.56 -3.19 7.31
C GLN A 132 -28.62 -4.72 7.41
N ALA A 133 -28.94 -5.41 6.31
CA ALA A 133 -28.96 -6.87 6.27
C ALA A 133 -27.56 -7.47 6.32
N GLU A 134 -26.58 -6.86 5.66
CA GLU A 134 -25.17 -7.27 5.70
C GLU A 134 -24.61 -7.16 7.13
N LEU A 135 -24.79 -6.01 7.79
CA LEU A 135 -24.41 -5.81 9.20
C LEU A 135 -25.15 -6.74 10.17
N ALA A 136 -26.32 -7.25 9.81
CA ALA A 136 -27.10 -8.15 10.66
C ALA A 136 -26.73 -9.63 10.46
N GLN A 137 -25.92 -9.97 9.45
CA GLN A 137 -25.49 -11.35 9.23
C GLN A 137 -24.45 -11.76 10.26
N PRO A 138 -24.64 -12.91 10.95
CA PRO A 138 -23.60 -13.37 11.87
C PRO A 138 -22.34 -13.76 11.08
N HIS A 139 -21.19 -13.36 11.58
CA HIS A 139 -19.92 -13.84 11.07
C HIS A 139 -19.84 -15.36 11.12
N ARG A 140 -19.55 -15.98 9.97
CA ARG A 140 -19.47 -17.45 9.85
C ARG A 140 -18.03 -17.95 9.96
N VAL A 141 -17.08 -17.08 10.31
CA VAL A 141 -15.66 -17.42 10.44
C VAL A 141 -15.42 -18.15 11.76
N ASN A 142 -14.58 -19.17 11.73
CA ASN A 142 -14.14 -19.86 12.95
C ASN A 142 -13.37 -18.86 13.84
N PRO A 143 -13.73 -18.67 15.12
CA PRO A 143 -13.08 -17.70 16.02
C PRO A 143 -11.56 -17.93 16.19
N GLU A 144 -11.09 -19.18 16.18
CA GLU A 144 -9.65 -19.48 16.25
C GLU A 144 -8.93 -19.13 14.94
N ALA A 145 -9.62 -19.24 13.81
CA ALA A 145 -9.09 -18.81 12.50
C ALA A 145 -8.99 -17.29 12.42
N PHE A 146 -9.99 -16.57 12.93
CA PHE A 146 -9.97 -15.12 13.03
C PHE A 146 -8.82 -14.63 13.91
N ASP A 147 -8.67 -15.21 15.11
CA ASP A 147 -7.55 -14.88 16.00
C ASP A 147 -6.19 -15.11 15.32
N ALA A 148 -6.03 -16.24 14.63
CA ALA A 148 -4.81 -16.52 13.88
C ALA A 148 -4.60 -15.50 12.72
N TYR A 149 -5.66 -15.10 12.03
CA TYR A 149 -5.59 -14.06 11.00
C TYR A 149 -5.12 -12.70 11.56
N LEU A 150 -5.68 -12.26 12.70
CA LEU A 150 -5.28 -11.01 13.35
C LEU A 150 -3.80 -11.05 13.80
N GLN A 151 -3.31 -12.18 14.30
CA GLN A 151 -1.89 -12.36 14.59
C GLN A 151 -1.04 -12.28 13.32
N GLY A 152 -1.46 -12.93 12.24
CA GLY A 152 -0.81 -12.84 10.93
C GLY A 152 -0.72 -11.41 10.42
N TYR A 153 -1.83 -10.68 10.49
CA TYR A 153 -1.91 -9.29 10.12
C TYR A 153 -0.97 -8.40 10.96
N TYR A 154 -1.01 -8.55 12.28
CA TYR A 154 -0.13 -7.82 13.19
C TYR A 154 1.35 -8.00 12.87
N PHE A 155 1.80 -9.23 12.60
CA PHE A 155 3.17 -9.51 12.24
C PHE A 155 3.52 -8.97 10.84
N PHE A 156 2.61 -9.08 9.87
CA PHE A 156 2.84 -8.59 8.51
C PHE A 156 3.06 -7.07 8.46
N GLU A 157 2.28 -6.31 9.23
CA GLU A 157 2.38 -4.85 9.32
C GLU A 157 3.69 -4.34 9.92
N ARG A 158 4.43 -5.17 10.66
CA ARG A 158 5.74 -4.81 11.23
C ARG A 158 6.86 -4.79 10.18
N ASN A 159 6.61 -5.37 9.03
CA ASN A 159 7.46 -5.28 7.83
C ASN A 159 8.94 -5.62 8.06
N THR A 160 9.23 -6.62 8.91
CA THR A 160 10.56 -7.22 9.03
C THR A 160 10.55 -8.63 8.46
N ASP A 161 11.69 -9.13 7.98
CA ASP A 161 11.80 -10.48 7.42
C ASP A 161 11.29 -11.54 8.38
N LYS A 162 11.69 -11.45 9.65
CA LYS A 162 11.27 -12.39 10.70
C LYS A 162 9.77 -12.31 10.98
N ASP A 163 9.22 -11.09 11.05
CA ASP A 163 7.81 -10.91 11.34
C ASP A 163 6.96 -11.38 10.14
N THR A 164 7.40 -11.16 8.89
CA THR A 164 6.70 -11.65 7.70
C THR A 164 6.68 -13.18 7.62
N GLU A 165 7.77 -13.87 8.04
CA GLU A 165 7.76 -15.32 8.18
C GLU A 165 6.76 -15.80 9.25
N MET A 166 6.67 -15.07 10.38
CA MET A 166 5.68 -15.37 11.42
C MET A 166 4.26 -15.15 10.91
N ALA A 167 4.02 -14.06 10.17
CA ALA A 167 2.73 -13.80 9.53
C ALA A 167 2.30 -14.97 8.64
N GLY A 168 3.22 -15.52 7.84
CA GLY A 168 2.96 -16.69 7.00
C GLY A 168 2.44 -17.90 7.79
N LYS A 169 3.07 -18.21 8.92
CA LYS A 169 2.65 -19.32 9.78
C LYS A 169 1.25 -19.12 10.36
N TYR A 170 0.92 -17.90 10.74
CA TYR A 170 -0.40 -17.56 11.26
C TYR A 170 -1.47 -17.57 10.18
N TYR A 171 -1.20 -17.06 8.97
CA TYR A 171 -2.16 -17.15 7.87
C TYR A 171 -2.37 -18.59 7.41
N GLU A 172 -1.32 -19.43 7.37
CA GLU A 172 -1.45 -20.88 7.11
C GLU A 172 -2.33 -21.55 8.17
N ARG A 173 -2.11 -21.21 9.45
CA ARG A 173 -2.96 -21.73 10.54
C ARG A 173 -4.41 -21.27 10.37
N ALA A 174 -4.66 -20.02 10.02
CA ALA A 174 -6.01 -19.51 9.79
C ALA A 174 -6.72 -20.25 8.67
N THR A 175 -6.03 -20.49 7.53
CA THR A 175 -6.60 -21.26 6.41
C THR A 175 -6.79 -22.74 6.69
N GLN A 176 -6.03 -23.32 7.63
CA GLN A 176 -6.22 -24.71 8.12
C GLN A 176 -7.41 -24.82 9.06
N LEU A 177 -7.60 -23.85 9.97
CA LEU A 177 -8.72 -23.82 10.93
C LEU A 177 -10.04 -23.49 10.25
N ASP A 178 -10.01 -22.61 9.25
CA ASP A 178 -11.16 -22.27 8.44
C ASP A 178 -10.77 -22.06 6.96
N PRO A 179 -10.83 -23.12 6.14
CA PRO A 179 -10.53 -23.02 4.70
C PRO A 179 -11.47 -22.09 3.90
N SER A 180 -12.58 -21.65 4.52
CA SER A 180 -13.54 -20.71 3.91
C SER A 180 -13.24 -19.24 4.24
N TYR A 181 -12.25 -18.96 5.09
CA TYR A 181 -11.89 -17.60 5.50
C TYR A 181 -11.06 -16.89 4.41
N ALA A 182 -11.71 -16.13 3.55
CA ALA A 182 -11.11 -15.53 2.36
C ALA A 182 -9.95 -14.55 2.66
N LEU A 183 -10.05 -13.71 3.71
CA LEU A 183 -9.00 -12.78 4.10
C LEU A 183 -7.68 -13.48 4.47
N ALA A 184 -7.75 -14.65 5.10
CA ALA A 184 -6.55 -15.43 5.43
C ALA A 184 -5.79 -15.89 4.16
N TRP A 185 -6.51 -16.23 3.09
CA TRP A 185 -5.93 -16.56 1.79
C TRP A 185 -5.27 -15.34 1.12
N VAL A 186 -5.86 -14.13 1.27
CA VAL A 186 -5.22 -12.89 0.79
C VAL A 186 -3.90 -12.64 1.55
N GLY A 187 -3.90 -12.76 2.87
CA GLY A 187 -2.69 -12.63 3.69
C GLY A 187 -1.60 -13.62 3.26
N LEU A 188 -1.99 -14.88 3.00
CA LEU A 188 -1.06 -15.90 2.52
C LEU A 188 -0.49 -15.55 1.13
N SER A 189 -1.31 -15.02 0.20
CA SER A 189 -0.85 -14.54 -1.10
C SER A 189 0.24 -13.46 -0.96
N ARG A 190 0.03 -12.48 -0.08
CA ARG A 190 1.00 -11.40 0.20
C ARG A 190 2.33 -11.96 0.70
N VAL A 191 2.30 -12.90 1.66
CA VAL A 191 3.51 -13.54 2.19
C VAL A 191 4.24 -14.36 1.13
N ARG A 192 3.56 -15.14 0.29
CA ARG A 192 4.18 -15.93 -0.78
C ARG A 192 4.91 -15.04 -1.80
N LYS A 193 4.29 -13.94 -2.17
CA LYS A 193 4.90 -12.93 -3.04
C LYS A 193 6.16 -12.31 -2.41
N TRP A 194 6.09 -11.97 -1.14
CA TRP A 194 7.24 -11.46 -0.39
C TRP A 194 8.38 -12.47 -0.34
N GLN A 195 8.10 -13.75 -0.04
CA GLN A 195 9.10 -14.83 -0.03
C GLN A 195 9.81 -14.97 -1.39
N ALA A 196 9.06 -14.86 -2.49
CA ALA A 196 9.61 -14.87 -3.84
C ALA A 196 10.52 -13.66 -4.11
N MET A 197 10.11 -12.47 -3.64
CA MET A 197 10.90 -11.24 -3.80
C MET A 197 12.21 -11.26 -3.01
N GLN A 198 12.21 -11.88 -1.82
CA GLN A 198 13.41 -12.06 -0.98
C GLN A 198 14.29 -13.24 -1.41
N GLY A 199 13.87 -14.01 -2.42
CA GLY A 199 14.59 -15.19 -2.89
C GLY A 199 14.58 -16.36 -1.89
N LEU A 200 13.65 -16.37 -0.93
CA LEU A 200 13.47 -17.46 0.05
C LEU A 200 12.85 -18.70 -0.60
N ILE A 201 12.08 -18.49 -1.64
CA ILE A 201 11.57 -19.53 -2.55
C ILE A 201 11.80 -19.08 -4.00
N PRO A 202 11.84 -20.00 -4.98
CA PRO A 202 11.95 -19.64 -6.39
C PRO A 202 10.84 -18.66 -6.80
N SER A 203 11.18 -17.61 -7.56
CA SER A 203 10.21 -16.58 -7.95
C SER A 203 8.99 -17.14 -8.70
N GLU A 204 9.20 -18.12 -9.56
CA GLU A 204 8.09 -18.77 -10.29
C GLU A 204 7.14 -19.50 -9.34
N GLU A 205 7.68 -20.28 -8.41
CA GLU A 205 6.91 -21.00 -7.40
C GLU A 205 6.13 -20.05 -6.50
N GLY A 206 6.79 -19.01 -5.96
CA GLY A 206 6.15 -18.05 -5.06
C GLY A 206 5.04 -17.24 -5.75
N ASN A 207 5.24 -16.86 -7.00
CA ASN A 207 4.23 -16.20 -7.81
C ASN A 207 3.03 -17.11 -8.13
N LEU A 208 3.28 -18.39 -8.39
CA LEU A 208 2.21 -19.38 -8.57
C LEU A 208 1.39 -19.56 -7.29
N LEU A 209 2.05 -19.79 -6.17
CA LEU A 209 1.39 -19.95 -4.86
C LEU A 209 0.60 -18.70 -4.45
N ALA A 210 1.12 -17.50 -4.74
CA ALA A 210 0.41 -16.26 -4.49
C ALA A 210 -0.87 -16.15 -5.33
N ARG A 211 -0.82 -16.55 -6.60
CA ARG A 211 -1.97 -16.59 -7.49
C ARG A 211 -3.03 -17.57 -7.01
N GLU A 212 -2.65 -18.80 -6.70
CA GLU A 212 -3.56 -19.83 -6.21
C GLU A 212 -4.30 -19.37 -4.94
N ALA A 213 -3.58 -18.72 -4.03
CA ALA A 213 -4.17 -18.19 -2.80
C ALA A 213 -5.20 -17.10 -3.08
N VAL A 214 -4.90 -16.12 -3.95
CA VAL A 214 -5.85 -15.04 -4.25
C VAL A 214 -7.04 -15.54 -5.09
N GLU A 215 -6.85 -16.49 -6.00
CA GLU A 215 -7.94 -17.14 -6.74
C GLU A 215 -8.88 -17.90 -5.79
N ARG A 216 -8.30 -18.55 -4.77
CA ARG A 216 -9.08 -19.17 -3.70
C ARG A 216 -9.88 -18.16 -2.90
N ALA A 217 -9.29 -17.02 -2.53
CA ALA A 217 -9.98 -15.93 -1.84
C ALA A 217 -11.18 -15.41 -2.65
N LEU A 218 -10.98 -15.16 -3.96
CA LEU A 218 -12.04 -14.68 -4.86
C LEU A 218 -13.14 -15.73 -5.11
N ALA A 219 -12.79 -17.03 -5.13
CA ALA A 219 -13.77 -18.11 -5.23
C ALA A 219 -14.66 -18.19 -3.98
N LEU A 220 -14.10 -17.86 -2.79
CA LEU A 220 -14.83 -17.85 -1.52
C LEU A 220 -15.65 -16.57 -1.35
N ASN A 221 -15.07 -15.43 -1.68
CA ASN A 221 -15.73 -14.13 -1.64
C ASN A 221 -15.40 -13.28 -2.88
N PRO A 222 -16.26 -13.30 -3.92
CA PRO A 222 -16.05 -12.51 -5.14
C PRO A 222 -16.09 -10.99 -4.94
N ASN A 223 -16.55 -10.52 -3.77
CA ASN A 223 -16.67 -9.10 -3.43
C ASN A 223 -15.64 -8.66 -2.38
N LEU A 224 -14.50 -9.35 -2.28
CA LEU A 224 -13.42 -9.00 -1.38
C LEU A 224 -12.46 -8.02 -2.07
N ALA A 225 -12.44 -6.76 -1.63
CA ALA A 225 -11.63 -5.70 -2.25
C ALA A 225 -10.13 -6.02 -2.21
N GLU A 226 -9.62 -6.53 -1.09
CA GLU A 226 -8.22 -6.91 -0.91
C GLU A 226 -7.79 -8.00 -1.90
N ALA A 227 -8.65 -8.96 -2.17
CA ALA A 227 -8.36 -10.01 -3.15
C ALA A 227 -8.32 -9.45 -4.58
N HIS A 228 -9.17 -8.48 -4.91
CA HIS A 228 -9.11 -7.78 -6.19
C HIS A 228 -7.84 -6.93 -6.32
N ILE A 229 -7.37 -6.29 -5.24
CA ILE A 229 -6.10 -5.56 -5.24
C ILE A 229 -4.94 -6.52 -5.56
N GLU A 230 -4.84 -7.64 -4.88
CA GLU A 230 -3.76 -8.61 -5.11
C GLU A 230 -3.85 -9.24 -6.51
N MET A 231 -5.04 -9.57 -6.99
CA MET A 231 -5.24 -10.07 -8.36
C MET A 231 -4.81 -9.04 -9.41
N GLY A 232 -5.12 -7.75 -9.19
CA GLY A 232 -4.67 -6.66 -10.05
C GLY A 232 -3.14 -6.55 -10.13
N ARG A 233 -2.46 -6.70 -8.98
CA ARG A 233 -0.98 -6.73 -8.92
C ARG A 233 -0.41 -7.89 -9.72
N ILE A 234 -0.95 -9.08 -9.56
CA ILE A 234 -0.52 -10.30 -10.26
C ILE A 234 -0.68 -10.11 -11.78
N LYS A 235 -1.87 -9.74 -12.25
CA LYS A 235 -2.15 -9.55 -13.68
C LYS A 235 -1.21 -8.54 -14.33
N ARG A 236 -0.95 -7.40 -13.66
CA ARG A 236 -0.06 -6.38 -14.22
C ARG A 236 1.40 -6.76 -14.21
N GLN A 237 1.90 -7.30 -13.10
CA GLN A 237 3.32 -7.55 -12.90
C GLN A 237 3.80 -8.84 -13.54
N LEU A 238 2.97 -9.89 -13.53
CA LEU A 238 3.35 -11.20 -14.02
C LEU A 238 2.83 -11.47 -15.43
N ASP A 239 1.59 -11.06 -15.73
CA ASP A 239 0.95 -11.40 -17.00
C ASP A 239 1.07 -10.28 -18.03
N PHE A 240 1.43 -9.05 -17.61
CA PHE A 240 1.30 -7.84 -18.42
C PHE A 240 -0.14 -7.68 -18.98
N ASP A 241 -1.14 -8.15 -18.21
CA ASP A 241 -2.56 -7.97 -18.49
C ASP A 241 -3.04 -6.65 -17.87
N TRP A 242 -2.83 -5.56 -18.61
CA TRP A 242 -3.17 -4.21 -18.18
C TRP A 242 -4.68 -4.03 -17.98
N ALA A 243 -5.46 -4.54 -18.93
CA ALA A 243 -6.92 -4.40 -18.86
C ALA A 243 -7.52 -5.20 -17.71
N GLY A 244 -7.08 -6.44 -17.53
CA GLY A 244 -7.55 -7.28 -16.43
C GLY A 244 -7.05 -6.80 -15.06
N GLY A 245 -5.83 -6.25 -14.99
CA GLY A 245 -5.30 -5.64 -13.78
C GLY A 245 -6.06 -4.37 -13.39
N ASP A 246 -6.30 -3.48 -14.36
CA ASP A 246 -7.07 -2.26 -14.18
C ASP A 246 -8.52 -2.56 -13.74
N ALA A 247 -9.18 -3.50 -14.43
CA ALA A 247 -10.54 -3.94 -14.04
C ALA A 247 -10.58 -4.48 -12.60
N SER A 248 -9.53 -5.18 -12.16
CA SER A 248 -9.45 -5.69 -10.79
C SER A 248 -9.32 -4.53 -9.78
N TYR A 249 -8.48 -3.53 -10.03
CA TYR A 249 -8.36 -2.36 -9.16
C TYR A 249 -9.63 -1.49 -9.15
N GLN A 250 -10.26 -1.30 -10.31
CA GLN A 250 -11.55 -0.58 -10.37
C GLN A 250 -12.61 -1.31 -9.54
N ARG A 251 -12.63 -2.66 -9.64
CA ARG A 251 -13.56 -3.45 -8.82
C ARG A 251 -13.28 -3.29 -7.32
N ALA A 252 -12.03 -3.24 -6.89
CA ALA A 252 -11.67 -2.97 -5.49
C ALA A 252 -12.16 -1.58 -5.04
N VAL A 253 -11.98 -0.54 -5.87
CA VAL A 253 -12.47 0.83 -5.57
C VAL A 253 -14.00 0.90 -5.56
N GLU A 254 -14.70 0.14 -6.40
CA GLU A 254 -16.17 0.06 -6.38
C GLU A 254 -16.67 -0.60 -5.09
N LEU A 255 -16.00 -1.66 -4.65
CA LEU A 255 -16.35 -2.40 -3.44
C LEU A 255 -16.08 -1.57 -2.18
N GLU A 256 -14.93 -0.93 -2.13
CA GLU A 256 -14.47 -0.12 -1.00
C GLU A 256 -13.92 1.23 -1.46
N PRO A 257 -14.78 2.19 -1.78
CA PRO A 257 -14.33 3.50 -2.27
C PRO A 257 -13.52 4.30 -1.22
N GLY A 258 -13.64 3.96 0.06
CA GLY A 258 -12.89 4.54 1.17
C GLY A 258 -11.57 3.84 1.47
N ASN A 259 -11.24 2.75 0.77
CA ASN A 259 -10.00 2.00 0.99
C ASN A 259 -8.81 2.69 0.27
N PRO A 260 -7.84 3.27 1.00
CA PRO A 260 -6.75 4.00 0.39
C PRO A 260 -5.81 3.10 -0.41
N GLU A 261 -5.66 1.82 -0.05
CA GLU A 261 -4.86 0.86 -0.80
C GLU A 261 -5.47 0.59 -2.18
N ALA A 262 -6.81 0.41 -2.26
CA ALA A 262 -7.53 0.24 -3.52
C ALA A 262 -7.38 1.47 -4.41
N VAL A 263 -7.57 2.66 -3.83
CA VAL A 263 -7.46 3.94 -4.55
C VAL A 263 -6.04 4.17 -5.05
N SER A 264 -5.01 3.91 -4.23
CA SER A 264 -3.59 4.05 -4.62
C SER A 264 -3.18 3.03 -5.70
N ALA A 265 -3.68 1.80 -5.61
CA ALA A 265 -3.42 0.78 -6.63
C ALA A 265 -4.03 1.15 -7.99
N ALA A 266 -5.26 1.67 -8.00
CA ALA A 266 -5.90 2.19 -9.21
C ALA A 266 -5.15 3.42 -9.76
N ALA A 267 -4.69 4.33 -8.89
CA ALA A 267 -3.90 5.50 -9.28
C ALA A 267 -2.58 5.08 -9.95
N SER A 268 -1.83 4.15 -9.35
CA SER A 268 -0.59 3.62 -9.93
C SER A 268 -0.81 2.91 -11.26
N SER A 269 -1.97 2.24 -11.42
CA SER A 269 -2.38 1.67 -12.71
C SER A 269 -2.60 2.75 -13.75
N ALA A 270 -3.37 3.77 -13.44
CA ALA A 270 -3.65 4.88 -14.33
C ALA A 270 -2.36 5.63 -14.72
N ALA A 271 -1.46 5.89 -13.75
CA ALA A 271 -0.18 6.57 -13.98
C ALA A 271 0.69 5.79 -14.97
N SER A 272 0.92 4.49 -14.76
CA SER A 272 1.75 3.67 -15.65
C SER A 272 1.17 3.49 -17.06
N LEU A 273 -0.14 3.66 -17.21
CA LEU A 273 -0.81 3.70 -18.51
C LEU A 273 -0.80 5.10 -19.17
N GLY A 274 -0.30 6.13 -18.47
CA GLY A 274 -0.27 7.51 -18.93
C GLY A 274 -1.60 8.26 -18.79
N ARG A 275 -2.56 7.71 -18.03
CA ARG A 275 -3.85 8.36 -17.72
C ARG A 275 -3.68 9.29 -16.50
N PHE A 276 -2.88 10.33 -16.68
CA PHE A 276 -2.37 11.16 -15.60
C PHE A 276 -3.44 11.95 -14.84
N ASP A 277 -4.45 12.50 -15.52
CA ASP A 277 -5.55 13.24 -14.87
C ASP A 277 -6.32 12.34 -13.90
N GLU A 278 -6.56 11.09 -14.30
CA GLU A 278 -7.20 10.08 -13.45
C GLU A 278 -6.28 9.72 -12.30
N ALA A 279 -5.00 9.48 -12.55
CA ALA A 279 -4.01 9.14 -11.53
C ALA A 279 -3.90 10.22 -10.46
N LEU A 280 -3.78 11.51 -10.85
CA LEU A 280 -3.74 12.64 -9.92
C LEU A 280 -5.00 12.74 -9.06
N ARG A 281 -6.18 12.59 -9.67
CA ARG A 281 -7.43 12.63 -8.92
C ARG A 281 -7.51 11.51 -7.87
N LEU A 282 -7.10 10.30 -8.25
CA LEU A 282 -7.07 9.15 -7.33
C LEU A 282 -6.00 9.32 -6.25
N ASN A 283 -4.79 9.77 -6.58
CA ASN A 283 -3.73 9.99 -5.60
C ASN A 283 -4.10 11.07 -4.57
N ARG A 284 -4.71 12.19 -5.00
CA ARG A 284 -5.21 13.20 -4.07
C ARG A 284 -6.25 12.62 -3.12
N ARG A 285 -7.16 11.80 -3.65
CA ARG A 285 -8.13 11.07 -2.81
C ARG A 285 -7.45 10.11 -1.82
N ALA A 286 -6.41 9.38 -2.24
CA ALA A 286 -5.66 8.50 -1.34
C ALA A 286 -4.99 9.30 -0.21
N VAL A 287 -4.41 10.46 -0.52
CA VAL A 287 -3.84 11.37 0.48
C VAL A 287 -4.92 11.93 1.43
N ASP A 288 -6.12 12.25 0.92
CA ASP A 288 -7.23 12.70 1.78
C ASP A 288 -7.71 11.60 2.74
N LEU A 289 -7.68 10.33 2.29
CA LEU A 289 -8.06 9.17 3.11
C LEU A 289 -6.96 8.74 4.09
N ASP A 290 -5.70 9.00 3.75
CA ASP A 290 -4.54 8.58 4.56
C ASP A 290 -3.44 9.66 4.58
N PRO A 291 -3.71 10.82 5.20
CA PRO A 291 -2.89 12.04 5.07
C PRO A 291 -1.52 11.94 5.74
N LEU A 292 -1.34 11.03 6.70
CA LEU A 292 -0.06 10.79 7.38
C LEU A 292 0.71 9.58 6.83
N ASN A 293 0.23 8.97 5.76
CA ASN A 293 0.92 7.88 5.07
C ASN A 293 1.96 8.43 4.09
N ALA A 294 3.23 8.25 4.43
CA ALA A 294 4.33 8.67 3.58
C ALA A 294 4.25 8.07 2.16
N GLY A 295 3.80 6.81 2.03
CA GLY A 295 3.66 6.12 0.74
C GLY A 295 2.60 6.74 -0.18
N SER A 296 1.49 7.26 0.37
CA SER A 296 0.48 7.97 -0.43
C SER A 296 1.06 9.24 -1.08
N TRP A 297 1.88 9.98 -0.34
CA TRP A 297 2.60 11.14 -0.87
C TRP A 297 3.68 10.74 -1.90
N GLU A 298 4.37 9.60 -1.70
CA GLU A 298 5.31 9.08 -2.72
C GLU A 298 4.60 8.73 -4.03
N THR A 299 3.44 8.08 -3.97
CA THR A 299 2.68 7.69 -5.17
C THR A 299 2.16 8.92 -5.92
N LEU A 300 1.75 9.98 -5.20
CA LEU A 300 1.39 11.27 -5.79
C LEU A 300 2.60 11.89 -6.49
N ALA A 301 3.73 12.00 -5.79
CA ALA A 301 4.98 12.55 -6.32
C ALA A 301 5.49 11.75 -7.53
N GLU A 302 5.35 10.42 -7.54
CA GLU A 302 5.73 9.58 -8.69
C GLU A 302 4.88 9.91 -9.93
N THR A 303 3.58 10.12 -9.75
CA THR A 303 2.69 10.54 -10.84
C THR A 303 3.10 11.91 -11.40
N GLU A 304 3.38 12.88 -10.54
CA GLU A 304 3.85 14.21 -10.92
C GLU A 304 5.21 14.15 -11.64
N PHE A 305 6.11 13.30 -11.18
CA PHE A 305 7.39 13.01 -11.82
C PHE A 305 7.21 12.50 -13.26
N PHE A 306 6.30 11.54 -13.48
CA PHE A 306 6.01 11.04 -14.82
C PHE A 306 5.36 12.09 -15.74
N MET A 307 4.63 13.03 -15.16
CA MET A 307 4.06 14.18 -15.88
C MET A 307 5.10 15.27 -16.19
N GLY A 308 6.27 15.22 -15.55
CA GLY A 308 7.28 16.26 -15.63
C GLY A 308 6.98 17.49 -14.75
N GLN A 309 6.05 17.38 -13.80
CA GLN A 309 5.75 18.37 -12.76
C GLN A 309 6.78 18.23 -11.62
N LEU A 310 8.02 18.58 -11.93
CA LEU A 310 9.16 18.22 -11.07
C LEU A 310 9.21 19.01 -9.77
N ASP A 311 8.69 20.22 -9.71
CA ASP A 311 8.67 21.06 -8.51
C ASP A 311 7.61 20.57 -7.52
N GLU A 312 6.43 20.20 -8.01
CA GLU A 312 5.36 19.57 -7.24
C GLU A 312 5.85 18.23 -6.67
N ALA A 313 6.44 17.40 -7.51
CA ALA A 313 7.01 16.12 -7.08
C ALA A 313 8.05 16.28 -5.95
N VAL A 314 8.91 17.31 -6.02
CA VAL A 314 9.86 17.61 -4.91
C VAL A 314 9.12 17.96 -3.63
N ALA A 315 8.05 18.75 -3.70
CA ALA A 315 7.29 19.15 -2.52
C ALA A 315 6.64 17.93 -1.84
N ASP A 316 6.05 17.03 -2.62
CA ASP A 316 5.36 15.86 -2.11
C ASP A 316 6.33 14.78 -1.61
N VAL A 317 7.48 14.57 -2.26
CA VAL A 317 8.55 13.72 -1.70
C VAL A 317 9.06 14.27 -0.37
N LYS A 318 9.26 15.59 -0.24
CA LYS A 318 9.67 16.19 1.03
C LYS A 318 8.61 16.02 2.11
N LYS A 319 7.32 16.10 1.75
CA LYS A 319 6.22 15.81 2.68
C LYS A 319 6.26 14.35 3.14
N SER A 320 6.46 13.40 2.24
CA SER A 320 6.67 11.99 2.57
C SER A 320 7.82 11.80 3.56
N LEU A 321 8.99 12.40 3.29
CA LEU A 321 10.18 12.32 4.17
C LEU A 321 9.97 13.02 5.53
N GLN A 322 9.13 14.03 5.63
CA GLN A 322 8.74 14.63 6.91
C GLN A 322 7.89 13.69 7.76
N LEU A 323 7.00 12.92 7.10
CA LEU A 323 6.14 11.93 7.76
C LEU A 323 6.92 10.69 8.18
N ASN A 324 7.80 10.21 7.31
CA ASN A 324 8.68 9.07 7.58
C ASN A 324 10.07 9.34 6.97
N PRO A 325 11.08 9.72 7.78
CA PRO A 325 12.45 9.95 7.30
C PRO A 325 13.13 8.72 6.69
N ASP A 326 12.62 7.53 7.01
CA ASP A 326 13.15 6.24 6.59
C ASP A 326 12.44 5.66 5.36
N VAL A 327 11.54 6.42 4.74
CA VAL A 327 10.82 5.99 3.55
C VAL A 327 11.81 5.65 2.42
N PHE A 328 11.53 4.51 1.76
CA PHE A 328 12.50 3.89 0.85
C PHE A 328 12.71 4.68 -0.45
N LEU A 329 11.63 5.20 -1.03
CA LEU A 329 11.69 5.87 -2.34
C LEU A 329 12.09 7.35 -2.27
N GLY A 330 11.94 8.02 -1.14
CA GLY A 330 12.12 9.45 -1.01
C GLY A 330 13.47 9.97 -1.55
N PRO A 331 14.61 9.52 -1.00
CA PRO A 331 15.93 9.96 -1.48
C PRO A 331 16.20 9.57 -2.94
N LEU A 332 15.71 8.41 -3.38
CA LEU A 332 15.84 7.93 -4.76
C LEU A 332 15.10 8.85 -5.73
N MET A 333 13.86 9.21 -5.40
CA MET A 333 13.05 10.11 -6.22
C MET A 333 13.65 11.51 -6.29
N LEU A 334 14.09 12.09 -5.15
CA LEU A 334 14.77 13.38 -5.15
C LEU A 334 16.03 13.34 -6.03
N GLY A 335 16.81 12.26 -5.98
CA GLY A 335 17.97 12.07 -6.85
C GLY A 335 17.60 12.13 -8.34
N LYS A 336 16.58 11.37 -8.77
CA LYS A 336 16.08 11.40 -10.16
C LYS A 336 15.54 12.76 -10.55
N ILE A 337 14.71 13.37 -9.70
CA ILE A 337 14.07 14.65 -9.97
C ILE A 337 15.12 15.77 -10.15
N TYR A 338 16.08 15.88 -9.22
CA TYR A 338 17.11 16.92 -9.33
C TYR A 338 17.99 16.78 -10.57
N VAL A 339 18.30 15.56 -11.00
CA VAL A 339 19.00 15.36 -12.27
C VAL A 339 18.17 15.86 -13.44
N LEU A 340 16.87 15.55 -13.49
CA LEU A 340 15.97 15.98 -14.57
C LEU A 340 15.68 17.49 -14.54
N GLN A 341 15.77 18.14 -13.37
CA GLN A 341 15.71 19.60 -13.21
C GLN A 341 17.02 20.30 -13.68
N GLY A 342 18.06 19.55 -14.10
CA GLY A 342 19.38 20.11 -14.42
C GLY A 342 20.19 20.52 -13.19
N ARG A 343 19.89 19.94 -12.04
CA ARG A 343 20.56 20.17 -10.73
C ARG A 343 21.29 18.91 -10.23
N PRO A 344 22.13 18.27 -11.05
CA PRO A 344 22.76 17.00 -10.69
C PRO A 344 23.71 17.10 -9.48
N GLN A 345 24.22 18.30 -9.17
CA GLN A 345 25.02 18.50 -7.96
C GLN A 345 24.19 18.33 -6.68
N ASP A 346 22.94 18.82 -6.69
CA ASP A 346 22.02 18.66 -5.54
C ASP A 346 21.58 17.21 -5.39
N ALA A 347 21.52 16.47 -6.49
CA ALA A 347 21.16 15.05 -6.47
C ALA A 347 22.18 14.20 -5.68
N LEU A 348 23.47 14.54 -5.69
CA LEU A 348 24.50 13.71 -5.06
C LEU A 348 24.26 13.49 -3.57
N SER A 349 23.86 14.53 -2.84
CA SER A 349 23.58 14.43 -1.39
C SER A 349 22.37 13.53 -1.08
N GLU A 350 21.36 13.51 -1.94
CA GLU A 350 20.20 12.62 -1.77
C GLU A 350 20.56 11.18 -2.16
N ILE A 351 21.35 10.99 -3.20
CA ILE A 351 21.83 9.68 -3.66
C ILE A 351 22.64 8.98 -2.56
N GLU A 352 23.45 9.70 -1.80
CA GLU A 352 24.20 9.13 -0.65
C GLU A 352 23.29 8.55 0.44
N ARG A 353 22.07 9.06 0.56
CA ARG A 353 21.04 8.58 1.52
C ARG A 353 20.31 7.32 1.04
N VAL A 354 20.41 6.96 -0.24
CA VAL A 354 19.78 5.75 -0.80
C VAL A 354 20.42 4.51 -0.19
N ARG A 355 19.63 3.70 0.52
CA ARG A 355 20.12 2.52 1.25
C ARG A 355 20.51 1.35 0.34
N ASP A 356 19.73 1.12 -0.70
CA ASP A 356 19.99 0.06 -1.67
C ASP A 356 21.20 0.43 -2.54
N GLU A 357 22.26 -0.38 -2.47
CA GLU A 357 23.51 -0.11 -3.17
C GLU A 357 23.36 -0.13 -4.68
N SER A 358 22.50 -0.97 -5.22
CA SER A 358 22.27 -1.06 -6.66
C SER A 358 21.54 0.17 -7.20
N GLN A 359 20.56 0.66 -6.44
CA GLN A 359 19.85 1.90 -6.78
C GLN A 359 20.77 3.11 -6.66
N ARG A 360 21.59 3.14 -5.61
CA ARG A 360 22.60 4.18 -5.39
C ARG A 360 23.62 4.23 -6.55
N ALA A 361 24.14 3.07 -6.96
CA ALA A 361 25.07 2.97 -8.10
C ALA A 361 24.44 3.45 -9.42
N SER A 362 23.17 3.09 -9.69
CA SER A 362 22.49 3.53 -10.89
C SER A 362 22.30 5.06 -10.93
N LEU A 363 21.92 5.66 -9.79
CA LEU A 363 21.72 7.10 -9.69
C LEU A 363 23.04 7.87 -9.77
N PHE A 364 24.12 7.35 -9.18
CA PHE A 364 25.45 7.94 -9.36
C PHE A 364 25.90 7.91 -10.82
N ALA A 365 25.67 6.79 -11.54
CA ALA A 365 26.00 6.70 -12.95
C ALA A 365 25.28 7.78 -13.76
N ILE A 366 23.99 8.04 -13.46
CA ILE A 366 23.16 9.07 -14.08
C ILE A 366 23.64 10.49 -13.70
N ALA A 367 23.81 10.75 -12.38
CA ALA A 367 24.17 12.07 -11.89
C ALA A 367 25.58 12.50 -12.34
N PHE A 368 26.56 11.59 -12.29
CA PHE A 368 27.92 11.88 -12.78
C PHE A 368 27.94 12.09 -14.29
N HIS A 369 27.13 11.36 -15.05
CA HIS A 369 26.99 11.63 -16.48
C HIS A 369 26.45 13.04 -16.74
N ALA A 370 25.39 13.44 -16.02
CA ALA A 370 24.82 14.79 -16.14
C ALA A 370 25.81 15.91 -15.73
N LEU A 371 26.78 15.62 -14.83
CA LEU A 371 27.86 16.53 -14.44
C LEU A 371 29.04 16.54 -15.42
N GLY A 372 29.03 15.71 -16.46
CA GLY A 372 30.18 15.54 -17.36
C GLY A 372 31.36 14.76 -16.73
N ARG A 373 31.19 14.15 -15.55
CA ARG A 373 32.19 13.37 -14.79
C ARG A 373 32.25 11.93 -15.34
N LYS A 374 32.76 11.79 -16.56
CA LYS A 374 32.68 10.55 -17.33
C LYS A 374 33.28 9.35 -16.60
N GLN A 375 34.50 9.50 -16.03
CA GLN A 375 35.19 8.38 -15.37
C GLN A 375 34.39 7.83 -14.18
N GLU A 376 33.77 8.69 -13.39
CA GLU A 376 32.97 8.31 -12.23
C GLU A 376 31.64 7.68 -12.65
N SER A 377 31.02 8.20 -13.72
CA SER A 377 29.83 7.62 -14.32
C SER A 377 30.11 6.21 -14.86
N ASP A 378 31.25 6.00 -15.54
CA ASP A 378 31.66 4.70 -16.07
C ASP A 378 31.98 3.71 -14.93
N ALA A 379 32.62 4.15 -13.85
CA ALA A 379 32.87 3.33 -12.68
C ALA A 379 31.59 2.86 -12.00
N ALA A 380 30.63 3.78 -11.77
CA ALA A 380 29.34 3.45 -11.17
C ALA A 380 28.51 2.49 -12.05
N LEU A 381 28.52 2.69 -13.37
CA LEU A 381 27.85 1.79 -14.31
C LEU A 381 28.53 0.41 -14.34
N SER A 382 29.87 0.35 -14.30
CA SER A 382 30.61 -0.90 -14.22
C SER A 382 30.28 -1.67 -12.93
N GLU A 383 30.18 -0.99 -11.80
CA GLU A 383 29.74 -1.60 -10.55
C GLU A 383 28.33 -2.19 -10.69
N LEU A 384 27.38 -1.42 -11.24
CA LEU A 384 25.99 -1.85 -11.44
C LEU A 384 25.91 -3.09 -12.35
N THR A 385 26.66 -3.12 -13.46
CA THR A 385 26.62 -4.21 -14.44
C THR A 385 27.43 -5.45 -14.02
N THR A 386 28.31 -5.36 -13.02
CA THR A 386 29.10 -6.49 -12.53
C THR A 386 28.54 -7.10 -11.25
N LYS A 387 28.19 -6.27 -10.26
CA LYS A 387 27.69 -6.73 -8.96
C LYS A 387 26.18 -6.92 -8.91
N TYR A 388 25.43 -6.14 -9.69
CA TYR A 388 23.98 -6.03 -9.57
C TYR A 388 23.25 -6.33 -10.89
N GLN A 389 23.71 -7.33 -11.64
CA GLN A 389 23.20 -7.70 -12.98
C GLN A 389 21.69 -8.05 -13.00
N GLN A 390 21.12 -8.43 -11.87
CA GLN A 390 19.69 -8.72 -11.74
C GLN A 390 18.78 -7.48 -11.87
N ASN A 391 19.37 -6.27 -11.68
CA ASN A 391 18.61 -5.01 -11.77
C ASN A 391 18.53 -4.50 -13.21
N THR A 392 18.13 -5.37 -14.11
CA THR A 392 18.17 -5.18 -15.56
C THR A 392 17.48 -3.92 -16.06
N TYR A 393 16.30 -3.58 -15.50
CA TYR A 393 15.58 -2.37 -15.90
C TYR A 393 16.36 -1.10 -15.51
N ARG A 394 16.93 -1.03 -14.32
CA ARG A 394 17.74 0.12 -13.87
C ARG A 394 19.00 0.32 -14.69
N ILE A 395 19.63 -0.78 -15.09
CA ILE A 395 20.79 -0.72 -16.01
C ILE A 395 20.35 -0.10 -17.34
N ALA A 396 19.18 -0.49 -17.85
CA ALA A 396 18.63 0.08 -19.07
C ALA A 396 18.32 1.59 -18.92
N GLU A 397 17.78 2.04 -17.75
CA GLU A 397 17.58 3.47 -17.45
C GLU A 397 18.89 4.26 -17.59
N VAL A 398 20.00 3.72 -17.03
CA VAL A 398 21.32 4.39 -17.10
C VAL A 398 21.82 4.49 -18.54
N TYR A 399 21.76 3.42 -19.31
CA TYR A 399 22.17 3.43 -20.73
C TYR A 399 21.30 4.37 -21.54
N ALA A 400 19.99 4.34 -21.35
CA ALA A 400 19.04 5.23 -22.03
C ALA A 400 19.33 6.71 -21.72
N PHE A 401 19.55 7.07 -20.45
CA PHE A 401 19.90 8.43 -20.04
C PHE A 401 21.23 8.90 -20.65
N ARG A 402 22.19 7.99 -20.84
CA ARG A 402 23.49 8.24 -21.48
C ARG A 402 23.39 8.27 -23.02
N ASN A 403 22.20 8.13 -23.61
CA ASN A 403 21.94 8.01 -25.05
C ASN A 403 22.66 6.81 -25.71
N GLN A 404 22.87 5.72 -24.97
CA GLN A 404 23.44 4.45 -25.43
C GLN A 404 22.29 3.47 -25.73
N SER A 405 21.60 3.70 -26.84
CA SER A 405 20.32 3.03 -27.14
C SER A 405 20.45 1.53 -27.33
N ASP A 406 21.53 1.07 -27.96
CA ASP A 406 21.72 -0.37 -28.24
C ASP A 406 21.85 -1.16 -26.93
N GLU A 407 22.72 -0.70 -26.04
CA GLU A 407 22.89 -1.33 -24.72
C GLU A 407 21.61 -1.23 -23.88
N ALA A 408 20.89 -0.09 -23.95
CA ALA A 408 19.62 0.07 -23.25
C ALA A 408 18.60 -0.98 -23.69
N PHE A 409 18.47 -1.24 -25.00
CA PHE A 409 17.54 -2.26 -25.51
C PHE A 409 17.97 -3.67 -25.17
N GLU A 410 19.27 -4.00 -25.16
CA GLU A 410 19.77 -5.29 -24.69
C GLU A 410 19.34 -5.55 -23.24
N TRP A 411 19.46 -4.57 -22.36
CA TRP A 411 19.06 -4.70 -20.97
C TRP A 411 17.55 -4.70 -20.77
N LEU A 412 16.78 -3.99 -21.59
CA LEU A 412 15.32 -4.07 -21.60
C LEU A 412 14.82 -5.45 -22.03
N ASP A 413 15.49 -6.08 -23.00
CA ASP A 413 15.16 -7.47 -23.40
C ASP A 413 15.48 -8.48 -22.29
N ARG A 414 16.58 -8.29 -21.55
CA ARG A 414 16.89 -9.09 -20.36
C ARG A 414 15.85 -8.87 -19.27
N ALA A 415 15.46 -7.60 -19.02
CA ALA A 415 14.41 -7.27 -18.07
C ALA A 415 13.10 -7.97 -18.41
N TYR A 416 12.74 -8.02 -19.71
CA TYR A 416 11.55 -8.74 -20.17
C TYR A 416 11.65 -10.24 -19.88
N GLY A 417 12.79 -10.87 -20.17
CA GLY A 417 13.01 -12.28 -19.91
C GLY A 417 12.91 -12.63 -18.41
N GLN A 418 13.30 -11.70 -17.53
CA GLN A 418 13.26 -11.86 -16.08
C GLN A 418 11.94 -11.43 -15.44
N ARG A 419 10.96 -10.94 -16.20
CA ARG A 419 9.73 -10.36 -15.68
C ARG A 419 10.01 -9.24 -14.64
N ASN A 420 11.03 -8.41 -14.92
CA ASN A 420 11.45 -7.35 -13.99
C ASN A 420 10.31 -6.34 -13.75
N ALA A 421 10.01 -6.08 -12.48
CA ALA A 421 8.89 -5.23 -12.08
C ALA A 421 8.98 -3.78 -12.62
N GLY A 422 10.17 -3.27 -12.91
CA GLY A 422 10.35 -1.93 -13.50
C GLY A 422 9.68 -1.75 -14.86
N LEU A 423 9.48 -2.83 -15.62
CA LEU A 423 8.86 -2.77 -16.94
C LEU A 423 7.44 -2.20 -16.96
N ILE A 424 6.75 -2.21 -15.82
CA ILE A 424 5.43 -1.55 -15.69
C ILE A 424 5.49 -0.03 -15.89
N LEU A 425 6.67 0.56 -15.76
CA LEU A 425 6.91 1.99 -15.95
C LEU A 425 7.43 2.34 -17.34
N ALA A 426 7.74 1.34 -18.17
CA ALA A 426 8.43 1.55 -19.45
C ALA A 426 7.73 2.59 -20.37
N LYS A 427 6.40 2.70 -20.33
CA LYS A 427 5.63 3.66 -21.17
C LYS A 427 5.83 5.11 -20.70
N VAL A 428 5.99 5.34 -19.41
CA VAL A 428 5.92 6.69 -18.81
C VAL A 428 7.25 7.19 -18.27
N ASP A 429 8.22 6.32 -18.03
CA ASP A 429 9.50 6.66 -17.42
C ASP A 429 10.25 7.75 -18.20
N PRO A 430 10.53 8.93 -17.59
CA PRO A 430 11.25 10.01 -18.26
C PRO A 430 12.73 9.69 -18.50
N LEU A 431 13.34 8.73 -17.79
CA LEU A 431 14.72 8.30 -18.04
C LEU A 431 14.86 7.51 -19.35
N LEU A 432 13.77 6.90 -19.85
CA LEU A 432 13.73 6.25 -21.16
C LEU A 432 13.35 7.20 -22.30
N LYS A 433 13.27 8.51 -22.06
CA LYS A 433 12.83 9.51 -23.07
C LYS A 433 13.63 9.46 -24.37
N SER A 434 14.95 9.21 -24.30
CA SER A 434 15.83 9.12 -25.47
C SER A 434 15.45 7.98 -26.42
N LEU A 435 14.82 6.91 -25.90
CA LEU A 435 14.45 5.72 -26.68
C LEU A 435 13.11 5.87 -27.42
N ARG A 436 12.28 6.87 -27.08
CA ARG A 436 10.89 6.97 -27.56
C ARG A 436 10.75 7.11 -29.07
N HIS A 437 11.78 7.60 -29.74
CA HIS A 437 11.81 7.75 -31.21
C HIS A 437 12.42 6.55 -31.94
N ASP A 438 12.97 5.58 -31.21
CA ASP A 438 13.52 4.35 -31.79
C ASP A 438 12.39 3.33 -32.04
N PRO A 439 12.30 2.71 -33.24
CA PRO A 439 11.26 1.72 -33.53
C PRO A 439 11.21 0.55 -32.55
N ARG A 440 12.35 0.18 -31.95
CA ARG A 440 12.45 -0.88 -30.93
C ARG A 440 11.64 -0.57 -29.68
N TYR A 441 11.49 0.71 -29.34
CA TYR A 441 10.69 1.10 -28.20
C TYR A 441 9.19 0.81 -28.41
N ALA A 442 8.63 1.09 -29.58
CA ALA A 442 7.26 0.73 -29.91
C ALA A 442 7.06 -0.79 -29.91
N ALA A 443 8.06 -1.55 -30.41
CA ALA A 443 8.05 -3.01 -30.38
C ALA A 443 8.08 -3.54 -28.91
N LEU A 444 8.87 -2.93 -28.03
CA LEU A 444 8.91 -3.28 -26.60
C LEU A 444 7.56 -3.04 -25.94
N LEU A 445 6.93 -1.87 -26.12
CA LEU A 445 5.61 -1.58 -25.54
C LEU A 445 4.54 -2.57 -26.03
N LYS A 446 4.59 -2.95 -27.30
CA LYS A 446 3.72 -3.99 -27.86
C LYS A 446 4.00 -5.36 -27.22
N LYS A 447 5.27 -5.73 -27.04
CA LYS A 447 5.69 -6.99 -26.39
C LYS A 447 5.24 -7.04 -24.92
N LEU A 448 5.17 -5.90 -24.26
CA LEU A 448 4.65 -5.70 -22.91
C LEU A 448 3.12 -5.55 -22.88
N ASN A 449 2.41 -5.72 -24.00
CA ASN A 449 0.96 -5.58 -24.13
C ASN A 449 0.40 -4.21 -23.65
N PHE A 450 1.21 -3.14 -23.66
CA PHE A 450 0.65 -1.83 -23.34
C PHE A 450 -0.45 -1.46 -24.33
N PRO A 451 -1.58 -0.94 -23.83
CA PRO A 451 -2.64 -0.45 -24.72
C PRO A 451 -2.12 0.71 -25.58
N THR A 452 -2.50 0.66 -26.88
CA THR A 452 -2.12 1.64 -27.91
C THR A 452 -2.77 2.99 -27.67
#